data_414d59470d88ba958da3108ba2300fef
#
_entry.id   414d59470d88ba958da3108ba2300fef
#
_cell.length_a   1.000
_cell.length_b   1.000
_cell.length_c   1.000
_cell.angle_alpha   90.00
_cell.angle_beta   90.00
_cell.angle_gamma   90.00
#
_symmetry.space_group_name_H-M   'P 1'
#
loop_
_entity.id
_entity.type
_entity.pdbx_description
1 polymer ?
#
loop_
_entity_poly.entity_id
_entity_poly.type
_entity_poly.pdbx_seq_one_letter_code
_entity_poly.pdbx_strand_id
1 'polypeptide(L)'
;MRRCLIWVLVLLCVSRAGGAGAAACAPAGESLPLGGLWKGKLPVLGGQLDLTISVVPLAGGQYFAALDVPAQKVSRMVTEVTVRGDSVLLWMPAAGSRYAAHFDAQKRELNGIWTQAGVRSILLLHYSPMPTATGPSARLAPPYREEEVLFNNPVARLNLSGTLTVPAGPGPFPAVVLVSDLGAQDRDGTVGDYHLLGALADYLTRRGVAVLRYDDRGIGQSGGSTTTATTAMLVSDVQAGLNFLRSRLEVNISRIGVIGHGEGANVALLAAGEPLPPAFVVSLAGYGLTGEQTLLQQQVARQRAQKLAPLVVQAAYERQRTMYDIIRQTNAPQSLAIVANMLRQDQPGLDPQAARKAAAQLLTPWQRYFLAFDPMVELDQVSCPVLLLNGTDDLEASADLHLTALEKELKSSNHGITAKRLPGVNHLFQPAKTEWVLMNGEMKPVFSPLAQEVIREWMASMGKK
;
A
#
# COMPACT_ATOMS: atom_id res chain seq x y z
N MET A 1 21.71 58.80 -21.41
CA MET A 1 22.97 59.25 -20.78
C MET A 1 23.26 58.39 -19.56
N ARG A 2 24.49 57.97 -19.43
CA ARG A 2 25.17 57.18 -18.38
C ARG A 2 25.19 55.66 -18.59
N ARG A 3 26.31 55.28 -19.21
CA ARG A 3 26.91 53.95 -19.27
C ARG A 3 27.43 53.57 -17.88
N CYS A 4 27.25 52.30 -17.47
CA CYS A 4 28.07 51.66 -16.43
C CYS A 4 28.71 50.41 -17.03
N LEU A 5 30.03 50.44 -17.04
CA LEU A 5 30.92 49.34 -17.40
C LEU A 5 30.86 48.25 -16.33
N ILE A 6 30.81 47.01 -16.77
CA ILE A 6 31.04 45.84 -15.90
C ILE A 6 32.38 45.22 -16.37
N TRP A 7 33.30 45.11 -15.43
CA TRP A 7 34.62 44.49 -15.54
C TRP A 7 34.47 42.95 -15.62
N VAL A 8 35.09 42.38 -16.66
CA VAL A 8 35.27 40.91 -16.76
C VAL A 8 36.64 40.59 -16.17
N LEU A 9 36.63 39.82 -15.06
CA LEU A 9 37.85 39.24 -14.49
C LEU A 9 38.00 37.82 -15.04
N VAL A 10 39.00 37.66 -15.93
CA VAL A 10 39.46 36.36 -16.43
C VAL A 10 40.43 35.78 -15.40
N LEU A 11 40.03 34.71 -14.74
CA LEU A 11 40.94 33.90 -13.91
C LEU A 11 41.37 32.66 -14.70
N LEU A 12 42.63 32.67 -15.11
CA LEU A 12 43.35 31.51 -15.62
C LEU A 12 43.55 30.51 -14.48
N CYS A 13 42.88 29.35 -14.54
CA CYS A 13 43.24 28.19 -13.72
C CYS A 13 44.06 27.21 -14.56
N VAL A 14 45.30 27.07 -14.14
CA VAL A 14 46.29 26.09 -14.61
C VAL A 14 45.79 24.69 -14.34
N SER A 15 45.62 23.88 -15.35
CA SER A 15 45.31 22.46 -15.28
C SER A 15 46.54 21.69 -14.80
N ARG A 16 46.48 21.18 -13.57
CA ARG A 16 47.33 20.06 -13.14
C ARG A 16 46.60 18.75 -13.42
N ALA A 17 47.09 18.00 -14.35
CA ALA A 17 46.69 16.60 -14.57
C ALA A 17 47.21 15.77 -13.39
N GLY A 18 46.25 15.41 -12.49
CA GLY A 18 46.45 14.41 -11.44
C GLY A 18 45.69 13.16 -11.85
N GLY A 19 46.40 12.04 -12.00
CA GLY A 19 45.86 10.76 -12.43
C GLY A 19 44.77 10.29 -11.47
N ALA A 20 43.57 10.05 -12.00
CA ALA A 20 42.52 9.33 -11.34
C ALA A 20 42.94 7.85 -11.24
N GLY A 21 43.50 7.47 -10.09
CA GLY A 21 43.59 6.07 -9.71
C GLY A 21 42.19 5.50 -9.66
N ALA A 22 41.89 4.53 -10.51
CA ALA A 22 40.71 3.70 -10.39
C ALA A 22 40.68 3.09 -9.00
N ALA A 23 39.74 3.51 -8.18
CA ALA A 23 39.46 2.83 -6.92
C ALA A 23 38.99 1.42 -7.29
N ALA A 24 39.85 0.44 -7.10
CA ALA A 24 39.50 -0.96 -7.21
C ALA A 24 38.35 -1.23 -6.23
N CYS A 25 37.23 -1.67 -6.78
CA CYS A 25 36.13 -2.20 -6.01
C CYS A 25 36.70 -3.32 -5.14
N ALA A 26 36.75 -3.13 -3.83
CA ALA A 26 37.19 -4.16 -2.90
C ALA A 26 36.25 -5.37 -3.09
N PRO A 27 36.77 -6.61 -3.07
CA PRO A 27 35.95 -7.79 -3.16
C PRO A 27 34.90 -7.73 -2.04
N ALA A 28 33.64 -8.08 -2.38
CA ALA A 28 32.55 -8.18 -1.42
C ALA A 28 32.98 -9.18 -0.33
N GLY A 29 33.42 -8.64 0.84
CA GLY A 29 33.79 -9.44 2.00
C GLY A 29 32.56 -10.26 2.42
N GLU A 30 32.79 -11.52 2.82
CA GLU A 30 31.77 -12.37 3.40
C GLU A 30 31.02 -11.60 4.48
N SER A 31 29.69 -11.48 4.29
CA SER A 31 28.84 -10.79 5.26
C SER A 31 28.83 -11.59 6.56
N LEU A 32 29.02 -10.93 7.70
CA LEU A 32 28.95 -11.59 9.00
C LEU A 32 27.58 -12.24 9.20
N PRO A 33 27.48 -13.38 9.87
CA PRO A 33 26.20 -14.04 10.15
C PRO A 33 25.45 -13.37 11.31
N LEU A 34 25.15 -12.06 11.17
CA LEU A 34 24.49 -11.25 12.20
C LEU A 34 22.99 -11.43 12.25
N GLY A 35 22.36 -12.09 11.26
CA GLY A 35 20.91 -12.27 11.20
C GLY A 35 20.38 -13.02 12.42
N GLY A 36 19.46 -12.40 13.19
CA GLY A 36 18.88 -12.97 14.40
C GLY A 36 18.50 -11.92 15.44
N LEU A 37 18.21 -12.40 16.65
CA LEU A 37 17.97 -11.56 17.82
C LEU A 37 19.22 -11.49 18.69
N TRP A 38 19.57 -10.29 19.09
CA TRP A 38 20.71 -10.01 19.98
C TRP A 38 20.18 -9.48 21.29
N LYS A 39 20.26 -10.25 22.37
CA LYS A 39 19.68 -9.94 23.67
C LYS A 39 20.75 -9.67 24.71
N GLY A 40 20.51 -8.65 25.54
CA GLY A 40 21.41 -8.32 26.63
C GLY A 40 20.78 -7.40 27.67
N LYS A 41 21.56 -7.13 28.72
CA LYS A 41 21.15 -6.25 29.82
C LYS A 41 22.09 -5.06 29.86
N LEU A 42 21.55 -3.88 29.58
CA LEU A 42 22.29 -2.61 29.63
C LEU A 42 22.32 -2.11 31.07
N PRO A 43 23.51 -1.96 31.70
CA PRO A 43 23.61 -1.33 33.01
C PRO A 43 23.23 0.16 32.92
N VAL A 44 22.35 0.61 33.81
CA VAL A 44 21.92 2.00 33.95
C VAL A 44 21.91 2.41 35.42
N LEU A 45 21.84 3.74 35.68
CA LEU A 45 21.69 4.23 37.07
C LEU A 45 20.39 3.66 37.68
N GLY A 46 20.55 2.87 38.73
CA GLY A 46 19.42 2.26 39.43
C GLY A 46 19.06 0.84 38.98
N GLY A 47 19.82 0.20 38.07
CA GLY A 47 19.52 -1.19 37.68
C GLY A 47 20.06 -1.60 36.31
N GLN A 48 19.29 -2.46 35.64
CA GLN A 48 19.60 -2.95 34.30
C GLN A 48 18.37 -2.87 33.42
N LEU A 49 18.53 -2.57 32.15
CA LEU A 49 17.48 -2.59 31.13
C LEU A 49 17.68 -3.80 30.23
N ASP A 50 16.65 -4.64 30.14
CA ASP A 50 16.63 -5.68 29.12
C ASP A 50 16.40 -5.02 27.74
N LEU A 51 17.26 -5.35 26.80
CA LEU A 51 17.13 -4.90 25.42
C LEU A 51 17.28 -6.06 24.43
N THR A 52 16.64 -5.90 23.30
CA THR A 52 16.74 -6.84 22.19
C THR A 52 16.99 -6.04 20.90
N ILE A 53 17.98 -6.46 20.13
CA ILE A 53 18.24 -5.92 18.80
C ILE A 53 17.95 -7.02 17.79
N SER A 54 16.96 -6.77 16.94
CA SER A 54 16.64 -7.63 15.80
C SER A 54 17.50 -7.22 14.62
N VAL A 55 18.25 -8.16 14.03
CA VAL A 55 19.09 -7.90 12.84
C VAL A 55 18.62 -8.80 11.71
N VAL A 56 18.33 -8.21 10.55
CA VAL A 56 17.89 -8.91 9.35
C VAL A 56 18.86 -8.63 8.21
N PRO A 57 19.47 -9.66 7.60
CA PRO A 57 20.33 -9.48 6.44
C PRO A 57 19.49 -9.05 5.22
N LEU A 58 20.02 -8.09 4.48
CA LEU A 58 19.42 -7.57 3.25
C LEU A 58 20.26 -7.96 2.03
N ALA A 59 19.68 -7.82 0.85
CA ALA A 59 20.43 -7.99 -0.40
C ALA A 59 21.63 -7.02 -0.48
N GLY A 60 22.73 -7.46 -1.04
CA GLY A 60 23.96 -6.65 -1.17
C GLY A 60 24.82 -6.60 0.09
N GLY A 61 24.64 -7.53 1.05
CA GLY A 61 25.45 -7.62 2.26
C GLY A 61 25.17 -6.55 3.30
N GLN A 62 24.05 -5.85 3.18
CA GLN A 62 23.59 -4.87 4.15
C GLN A 62 22.70 -5.51 5.23
N TYR A 63 22.43 -4.77 6.30
CA TYR A 63 21.59 -5.22 7.40
C TYR A 63 20.55 -4.15 7.75
N PHE A 64 19.35 -4.60 8.07
CA PHE A 64 18.38 -3.82 8.84
C PHE A 64 18.44 -4.25 10.29
N ALA A 65 18.36 -3.29 11.22
CA ALA A 65 18.23 -3.60 12.63
C ALA A 65 17.18 -2.72 13.32
N ALA A 66 16.59 -3.26 14.39
CA ALA A 66 15.64 -2.55 15.23
C ALA A 66 15.87 -2.89 16.71
N LEU A 67 15.82 -1.85 17.56
CA LEU A 67 15.99 -1.95 19.00
C LEU A 67 14.64 -1.97 19.72
N ASP A 68 14.48 -2.91 20.63
CA ASP A 68 13.37 -3.00 21.59
C ASP A 68 13.89 -2.86 23.03
N VAL A 69 13.28 -1.95 23.82
CA VAL A 69 13.54 -1.78 25.27
C VAL A 69 12.18 -1.70 25.98
N PRO A 70 11.59 -2.85 26.36
CA PRO A 70 10.20 -2.90 26.86
C PRO A 70 9.95 -2.03 28.09
N ALA A 71 10.92 -1.98 29.02
CA ALA A 71 10.81 -1.17 30.23
C ALA A 71 10.73 0.34 29.97
N GLN A 72 11.18 0.79 28.80
CA GLN A 72 11.10 2.19 28.36
C GLN A 72 10.00 2.42 27.32
N LYS A 73 9.16 1.41 27.03
CA LYS A 73 8.15 1.43 25.95
C LYS A 73 8.74 1.74 24.57
N VAL A 74 10.02 1.42 24.37
CA VAL A 74 10.67 1.52 23.06
C VAL A 74 10.43 0.21 22.33
N SER A 75 9.84 0.31 21.15
CA SER A 75 9.56 -0.82 20.26
C SER A 75 10.02 -0.50 18.85
N ARG A 76 10.79 -1.42 18.26
CA ARG A 76 11.25 -1.36 16.86
C ARG A 76 11.95 -0.05 16.47
N MET A 77 12.72 0.55 17.39
CA MET A 77 13.50 1.74 17.07
C MET A 77 14.53 1.40 15.99
N VAL A 78 14.47 2.09 14.87
CA VAL A 78 15.38 1.89 13.73
C VAL A 78 16.82 2.07 14.17
N THR A 79 17.65 1.12 13.80
CA THR A 79 19.07 1.06 14.14
C THR A 79 19.88 0.88 12.86
N GLU A 80 20.78 1.79 12.60
CA GLU A 80 21.73 1.71 11.48
C GLU A 80 22.84 0.74 11.83
N VAL A 81 23.21 -0.12 10.87
CA VAL A 81 24.26 -1.14 11.05
C VAL A 81 25.42 -0.87 10.12
N THR A 82 26.62 -0.75 10.68
CA THR A 82 27.87 -0.71 9.91
C THR A 82 28.76 -1.85 10.35
N VAL A 83 29.25 -2.64 9.39
CA VAL A 83 30.15 -3.77 9.64
C VAL A 83 31.46 -3.53 8.94
N ARG A 84 32.59 -3.73 9.67
CA ARG A 84 33.93 -3.68 9.11
C ARG A 84 34.76 -4.80 9.70
N GLY A 85 35.03 -5.85 8.92
CA GLY A 85 35.61 -7.09 9.45
C GLY A 85 34.70 -7.68 10.52
N ASP A 86 35.19 -7.91 11.71
CA ASP A 86 34.48 -8.40 12.89
C ASP A 86 33.86 -7.28 13.77
N SER A 87 34.11 -6.04 13.42
CA SER A 87 33.61 -4.88 14.15
C SER A 87 32.25 -4.48 13.68
N VAL A 88 31.29 -4.37 14.61
CA VAL A 88 29.86 -4.01 14.36
C VAL A 88 29.58 -2.70 15.10
N LEU A 89 29.09 -1.73 14.36
CA LEU A 89 28.60 -0.47 14.88
C LEU A 89 27.08 -0.40 14.67
N LEU A 90 26.34 -0.24 15.75
CA LEU A 90 24.91 0.00 15.76
C LEU A 90 24.67 1.44 16.20
N TRP A 91 24.00 2.22 15.35
CA TRP A 91 23.64 3.60 15.64
C TRP A 91 22.13 3.76 15.70
N MET A 92 21.63 4.31 16.78
CA MET A 92 20.22 4.58 17.05
C MET A 92 19.98 6.10 17.02
N PRO A 93 19.70 6.71 15.85
CA PRO A 93 19.58 8.17 15.72
C PRO A 93 18.53 8.77 16.64
N ALA A 94 17.37 8.12 16.76
CA ALA A 94 16.25 8.61 17.58
C ALA A 94 16.55 8.68 19.08
N ALA A 95 17.50 7.87 19.58
CA ALA A 95 17.92 7.86 20.97
C ALA A 95 19.27 8.56 21.20
N GLY A 96 19.94 9.02 20.15
CA GLY A 96 21.30 9.53 20.21
C GLY A 96 22.30 8.52 20.81
N SER A 97 22.04 7.21 20.59
CA SER A 97 22.79 6.11 21.22
C SER A 97 23.61 5.35 20.20
N ARG A 98 24.77 4.88 20.61
CA ARG A 98 25.69 4.10 19.78
C ARG A 98 26.20 2.88 20.54
N TYR A 99 26.16 1.73 19.87
CA TYR A 99 26.79 0.51 20.36
C TYR A 99 27.93 0.09 19.40
N ALA A 100 29.14 0.10 19.85
CA ALA A 100 30.34 -0.33 19.11
C ALA A 100 30.84 -1.65 19.72
N ALA A 101 30.79 -2.73 18.94
CA ALA A 101 31.04 -4.07 19.41
C ALA A 101 31.93 -4.87 18.45
N HIS A 102 32.50 -5.92 18.99
CA HIS A 102 33.23 -6.97 18.29
C HIS A 102 32.37 -8.25 18.25
N PHE A 103 32.25 -8.86 17.11
CA PHE A 103 31.51 -10.10 16.92
C PHE A 103 32.41 -11.31 17.14
N ASP A 104 32.12 -12.11 18.16
CA ASP A 104 32.72 -13.42 18.39
C ASP A 104 31.86 -14.51 17.70
N ALA A 105 32.37 -15.05 16.60
CA ALA A 105 31.69 -16.06 15.83
C ALA A 105 31.56 -17.41 16.55
N GLN A 106 32.52 -17.75 17.42
CA GLN A 106 32.51 -19.03 18.16
C GLN A 106 31.44 -19.01 19.27
N LYS A 107 31.38 -17.91 20.02
CA LYS A 107 30.40 -17.73 21.10
C LYS A 107 29.06 -17.21 20.64
N ARG A 108 29.00 -16.67 19.42
CA ARG A 108 27.85 -15.94 18.88
C ARG A 108 27.45 -14.79 19.81
N GLU A 109 28.40 -13.94 20.10
CA GLU A 109 28.27 -12.79 21.01
C GLU A 109 28.72 -11.50 20.31
N LEU A 110 28.07 -10.39 20.68
CA LEU A 110 28.56 -9.04 20.42
C LEU A 110 29.00 -8.45 21.75
N ASN A 111 30.31 -8.22 21.89
CA ASN A 111 30.91 -7.63 23.08
C ASN A 111 31.39 -6.22 22.77
N GLY A 112 30.83 -5.22 23.47
CA GLY A 112 31.12 -3.85 23.13
C GLY A 112 30.72 -2.82 24.16
N ILE A 113 30.74 -1.56 23.70
CA ILE A 113 30.47 -0.40 24.54
C ILE A 113 29.24 0.32 23.99
N TRP A 114 28.20 0.42 24.81
CA TRP A 114 27.09 1.30 24.62
C TRP A 114 27.43 2.71 25.05
N THR A 115 27.12 3.72 24.25
CA THR A 115 27.35 5.13 24.57
C THR A 115 26.05 5.88 24.34
N GLN A 116 25.57 6.62 25.33
CA GLN A 116 24.35 7.46 25.25
C GLN A 116 24.56 8.70 26.14
N ALA A 117 24.30 9.89 25.60
CA ALA A 117 24.45 11.17 26.33
C ALA A 117 25.76 11.30 27.10
N GLY A 118 26.90 10.82 26.53
CA GLY A 118 28.24 10.85 27.16
C GLY A 118 28.51 9.72 28.16
N VAL A 119 27.51 8.97 28.59
CA VAL A 119 27.66 7.81 29.47
C VAL A 119 28.08 6.59 28.64
N ARG A 120 29.05 5.83 29.14
CA ARG A 120 29.56 4.61 28.51
C ARG A 120 29.32 3.41 29.41
N SER A 121 28.71 2.35 28.86
CA SER A 121 28.45 1.10 29.58
C SER A 121 28.94 -0.09 28.74
N ILE A 122 29.54 -1.07 29.40
CA ILE A 122 29.86 -2.34 28.75
C ILE A 122 28.57 -3.08 28.54
N LEU A 123 28.35 -3.57 27.32
CA LEU A 123 27.16 -4.35 26.94
C LEU A 123 27.59 -5.60 26.19
N LEU A 124 27.15 -6.74 26.69
CA LEU A 124 27.28 -8.02 26.04
C LEU A 124 25.92 -8.46 25.50
N LEU A 125 25.86 -8.72 24.20
CA LEU A 125 24.68 -9.25 23.56
C LEU A 125 24.90 -10.68 23.13
N HIS A 126 23.98 -11.56 23.52
CA HIS A 126 23.97 -12.96 23.13
C HIS A 126 23.00 -13.18 21.97
N TYR A 127 23.40 -14.01 21.03
CA TYR A 127 22.57 -14.42 19.93
C TYR A 127 21.39 -15.30 20.40
N SER A 128 20.24 -15.04 19.81
CA SER A 128 19.06 -15.90 19.88
C SER A 128 18.52 -16.07 18.46
N PRO A 129 18.15 -17.27 18.03
CA PRO A 129 17.55 -17.43 16.72
C PRO A 129 16.27 -16.59 16.62
N MET A 130 15.97 -16.08 15.42
CA MET A 130 14.66 -15.50 15.16
C MET A 130 13.60 -16.54 15.50
N PRO A 131 12.52 -16.18 16.22
CA PRO A 131 11.43 -17.11 16.45
C PRO A 131 10.91 -17.59 15.09
N THR A 132 10.96 -18.86 14.83
CA THR A 132 10.17 -19.47 13.78
C THR A 132 8.71 -19.30 14.18
N ALA A 133 7.89 -18.78 13.25
CA ALA A 133 6.47 -18.53 13.50
C ALA A 133 5.74 -19.87 13.78
N THR A 134 5.78 -20.31 15.02
CA THR A 134 5.11 -21.53 15.49
C THR A 134 3.86 -21.25 16.30
N GLY A 135 3.40 -20.00 16.32
CA GLY A 135 2.19 -19.59 17.04
C GLY A 135 1.45 -18.44 16.37
N PRO A 136 0.17 -18.23 16.69
CA PRO A 136 -0.69 -17.25 16.01
C PRO A 136 -0.30 -15.76 16.18
N SER A 137 0.79 -15.45 16.88
CA SER A 137 1.20 -14.06 17.17
C SER A 137 2.68 -13.75 16.89
N ALA A 138 3.47 -14.70 16.38
CA ALA A 138 4.88 -14.43 16.08
C ALA A 138 5.04 -13.82 14.67
N ARG A 139 4.63 -12.56 14.48
CA ARG A 139 5.08 -11.81 13.31
C ARG A 139 6.56 -11.44 13.51
N LEU A 140 7.42 -11.90 12.59
CA LEU A 140 8.76 -11.34 12.46
C LEU A 140 8.64 -9.83 12.24
N ALA A 141 9.47 -9.02 12.90
CA ALA A 141 9.53 -7.60 12.61
C ALA A 141 9.83 -7.42 11.11
N PRO A 142 9.07 -6.61 10.37
CA PRO A 142 9.33 -6.37 8.96
C PRO A 142 10.72 -5.75 8.80
N PRO A 143 11.45 -6.04 7.72
CA PRO A 143 12.78 -5.46 7.47
C PRO A 143 12.67 -4.01 6.97
N TYR A 144 11.72 -3.23 7.48
CA TYR A 144 11.45 -1.85 7.10
C TYR A 144 10.78 -1.10 8.27
N ARG A 145 10.77 0.23 8.22
CA ARG A 145 10.08 1.07 9.21
C ARG A 145 8.60 1.13 8.90
N GLU A 146 7.77 0.96 9.92
CA GLU A 146 6.35 1.30 9.90
C GLU A 146 6.10 2.54 10.74
N GLU A 147 5.33 3.47 10.22
CA GLU A 147 5.00 4.74 10.85
C GLU A 147 3.50 4.97 10.75
N GLU A 148 2.82 5.07 11.90
CA GLU A 148 1.44 5.54 11.96
C GLU A 148 1.44 7.03 11.62
N VAL A 149 0.62 7.40 10.65
CA VAL A 149 0.58 8.78 10.13
C VAL A 149 -0.83 9.33 10.13
N LEU A 150 -0.91 10.63 10.33
CA LEU A 150 -2.13 11.41 10.15
C LEU A 150 -1.82 12.52 9.16
N PHE A 151 -2.55 12.57 8.04
CA PHE A 151 -2.34 13.57 7.01
C PHE A 151 -3.63 14.31 6.67
N ASN A 152 -3.50 15.58 6.33
CA ASN A 152 -4.63 16.48 6.11
C ASN A 152 -5.09 16.45 4.65
N ASN A 153 -6.41 16.32 4.45
CA ASN A 153 -7.09 16.64 3.21
C ASN A 153 -7.74 18.04 3.34
N PRO A 154 -7.11 19.09 2.78
CA PRO A 154 -7.60 20.44 2.92
C PRO A 154 -8.90 20.71 2.14
N VAL A 155 -9.15 19.97 1.05
CA VAL A 155 -10.35 20.09 0.23
C VAL A 155 -11.57 19.59 1.02
N ALA A 156 -11.45 18.43 1.64
CA ALA A 156 -12.50 17.84 2.45
C ALA A 156 -12.52 18.34 3.91
N ARG A 157 -11.50 19.11 4.34
CA ARG A 157 -11.31 19.61 5.71
C ARG A 157 -11.33 18.49 6.75
N LEU A 158 -10.64 17.41 6.47
CA LEU A 158 -10.53 16.27 7.38
C LEU A 158 -9.10 15.72 7.39
N ASN A 159 -8.81 14.95 8.41
CA ASN A 159 -7.57 14.17 8.48
C ASN A 159 -7.85 12.71 8.15
N LEU A 160 -6.91 12.08 7.47
CA LEU A 160 -6.89 10.66 7.16
C LEU A 160 -5.78 9.98 7.96
N SER A 161 -6.11 8.87 8.57
CA SER A 161 -5.19 8.03 9.33
C SER A 161 -4.65 6.91 8.44
N GLY A 162 -3.37 6.67 8.51
CA GLY A 162 -2.75 5.66 7.67
C GLY A 162 -1.47 5.09 8.28
N THR A 163 -0.86 4.19 7.54
CA THR A 163 0.46 3.64 7.83
C THR A 163 1.38 3.89 6.64
N LEU A 164 2.51 4.53 6.90
CA LEU A 164 3.61 4.65 5.95
C LEU A 164 4.64 3.57 6.25
N THR A 165 4.91 2.70 5.28
CA THR A 165 6.03 1.76 5.35
C THR A 165 7.18 2.28 4.49
N VAL A 166 8.39 2.35 5.08
CA VAL A 166 9.58 2.90 4.43
C VAL A 166 10.67 1.84 4.38
N PRO A 167 11.23 1.54 3.19
CA PRO A 167 12.31 0.57 3.06
C PRO A 167 13.51 0.89 3.93
N ALA A 168 14.27 -0.12 4.31
CA ALA A 168 15.56 0.07 4.97
C ALA A 168 16.62 0.59 3.98
N GLY A 169 17.55 1.38 4.49
CA GLY A 169 18.67 1.92 3.71
C GLY A 169 18.51 3.40 3.32
N PRO A 170 19.47 3.93 2.57
CA PRO A 170 19.42 5.32 2.14
C PRO A 170 18.39 5.52 1.02
N GLY A 171 17.44 6.45 1.24
CA GLY A 171 16.53 6.93 0.21
C GLY A 171 17.24 7.86 -0.79
N PRO A 172 16.50 8.58 -1.66
CA PRO A 172 15.03 8.59 -1.70
C PRO A 172 14.44 7.38 -2.47
N PHE A 173 13.37 6.82 -1.92
CA PHE A 173 12.67 5.66 -2.49
C PHE A 173 11.52 6.07 -3.42
N PRO A 174 11.23 5.30 -4.49
CA PRO A 174 9.92 5.39 -5.16
C PRO A 174 8.83 5.11 -4.14
N ALA A 175 7.65 5.70 -4.33
CA ALA A 175 6.56 5.55 -3.37
C ALA A 175 5.22 5.33 -4.07
N VAL A 176 4.28 4.71 -3.36
CA VAL A 176 2.89 4.54 -3.82
C VAL A 176 1.89 4.84 -2.72
N VAL A 177 0.74 5.37 -3.12
CA VAL A 177 -0.48 5.39 -2.31
C VAL A 177 -1.31 4.18 -2.71
N LEU A 178 -1.78 3.37 -1.74
CA LEU A 178 -2.73 2.29 -1.97
C LEU A 178 -4.14 2.78 -1.70
N VAL A 179 -5.08 2.43 -2.58
CA VAL A 179 -6.48 2.85 -2.53
C VAL A 179 -7.39 1.63 -2.56
N SER A 180 -8.30 1.55 -1.61
CA SER A 180 -9.23 0.44 -1.39
C SER A 180 -10.34 0.35 -2.44
N ASP A 181 -11.05 -0.78 -2.46
CA ASP A 181 -12.19 -1.03 -3.33
C ASP A 181 -13.50 -0.47 -2.74
N LEU A 182 -14.61 -0.83 -3.38
CA LEU A 182 -16.00 -0.49 -3.02
C LEU A 182 -16.30 -0.65 -1.54
N GLY A 183 -16.97 0.36 -1.01
CA GLY A 183 -17.33 0.40 0.40
C GLY A 183 -16.21 0.96 1.25
N ALA A 184 -16.55 1.23 2.50
CA ALA A 184 -15.57 1.78 3.44
C ALA A 184 -14.69 0.67 4.02
N GLN A 185 -13.42 0.74 3.77
CA GLN A 185 -12.43 -0.26 4.16
C GLN A 185 -11.35 0.33 5.07
N ASP A 186 -10.72 -0.53 5.86
CA ASP A 186 -9.51 -0.18 6.56
C ASP A 186 -8.30 -0.11 5.61
N ARG A 187 -7.21 0.43 6.08
CA ARG A 187 -5.96 0.62 5.33
C ARG A 187 -5.34 -0.66 4.78
N ASP A 188 -5.72 -1.81 5.33
CA ASP A 188 -5.19 -3.11 4.93
C ASP A 188 -6.07 -3.82 3.89
N GLY A 189 -7.27 -3.29 3.60
CA GLY A 189 -8.25 -3.93 2.72
C GLY A 189 -8.66 -5.29 3.27
N THR A 190 -9.12 -5.30 4.53
CA THR A 190 -9.37 -6.53 5.30
C THR A 190 -10.65 -7.23 4.85
N VAL A 191 -10.54 -8.49 4.44
CA VAL A 191 -11.65 -9.38 4.13
C VAL A 191 -11.45 -10.68 4.92
N GLY A 192 -12.15 -10.84 6.03
CA GLY A 192 -11.91 -11.93 6.97
C GLY A 192 -10.48 -11.89 7.54
N ASP A 193 -9.72 -12.97 7.37
CA ASP A 193 -8.31 -13.05 7.78
C ASP A 193 -7.32 -12.57 6.71
N TYR A 194 -7.81 -12.11 5.57
CA TYR A 194 -6.98 -11.67 4.45
C TYR A 194 -6.87 -10.15 4.38
N HIS A 195 -5.66 -9.64 4.23
CA HIS A 195 -5.31 -8.23 4.18
C HIS A 195 -4.68 -7.90 2.82
N LEU A 196 -5.52 -7.61 1.82
CA LEU A 196 -5.09 -7.43 0.43
C LEU A 196 -4.02 -6.34 0.29
N LEU A 197 -4.34 -5.13 0.77
CA LEU A 197 -3.45 -3.97 0.66
C LEU A 197 -2.26 -4.09 1.60
N GLY A 198 -2.46 -4.68 2.80
CA GLY A 198 -1.38 -4.97 3.74
C GLY A 198 -0.35 -5.94 3.17
N ALA A 199 -0.80 -7.02 2.49
CA ALA A 199 0.09 -7.99 1.85
C ALA A 199 0.88 -7.37 0.67
N LEU A 200 0.23 -6.53 -0.13
CA LEU A 200 0.90 -5.83 -1.22
C LEU A 200 1.91 -4.80 -0.69
N ALA A 201 1.57 -4.08 0.38
CA ALA A 201 2.47 -3.12 1.01
C ALA A 201 3.74 -3.79 1.54
N ASP A 202 3.60 -4.90 2.29
CA ASP A 202 4.75 -5.67 2.76
C ASP A 202 5.65 -6.12 1.61
N TYR A 203 5.05 -6.67 0.54
CA TYR A 203 5.79 -7.12 -0.64
C TYR A 203 6.59 -6.01 -1.30
N LEU A 204 5.98 -4.85 -1.54
CA LEU A 204 6.59 -3.71 -2.22
C LEU A 204 7.66 -3.04 -1.35
N THR A 205 7.38 -2.89 -0.04
CA THR A 205 8.33 -2.21 0.85
C THR A 205 9.60 -3.02 1.04
N ARG A 206 9.52 -4.35 1.14
CA ARG A 206 10.71 -5.23 1.13
C ARG A 206 11.54 -5.12 -0.14
N ARG A 207 10.99 -4.55 -1.21
CA ARG A 207 11.63 -4.39 -2.53
C ARG A 207 11.97 -2.95 -2.87
N GLY A 208 12.02 -2.09 -1.86
CA GLY A 208 12.55 -0.73 -2.01
C GLY A 208 11.50 0.30 -2.46
N VAL A 209 10.21 0.06 -2.25
CA VAL A 209 9.13 1.02 -2.53
C VAL A 209 8.51 1.45 -1.21
N ALA A 210 8.48 2.74 -0.91
CA ALA A 210 7.72 3.26 0.22
C ALA A 210 6.21 3.17 -0.07
N VAL A 211 5.41 2.78 0.92
CA VAL A 211 3.98 2.57 0.71
C VAL A 211 3.15 3.28 1.76
N LEU A 212 2.27 4.17 1.31
CA LEU A 212 1.23 4.78 2.13
C LEU A 212 -0.08 4.03 1.89
N ARG A 213 -0.68 3.49 2.94
CA ARG A 213 -2.04 2.97 2.97
C ARG A 213 -2.83 3.67 4.08
N TYR A 214 -4.09 3.95 3.86
CA TYR A 214 -4.89 4.74 4.78
C TYR A 214 -6.30 4.17 4.94
N ASP A 215 -6.89 4.42 6.12
CA ASP A 215 -8.29 4.08 6.39
C ASP A 215 -9.20 5.04 5.61
N ASP A 216 -10.22 4.51 4.98
CA ASP A 216 -11.21 5.30 4.27
C ASP A 216 -11.91 6.29 5.20
N ARG A 217 -12.58 7.29 4.63
CA ARG A 217 -13.35 8.28 5.39
C ARG A 217 -14.33 7.61 6.35
N GLY A 218 -14.26 7.98 7.63
CA GLY A 218 -15.12 7.45 8.69
C GLY A 218 -14.73 6.06 9.21
N ILE A 219 -13.58 5.53 8.78
CA ILE A 219 -13.00 4.27 9.28
C ILE A 219 -11.81 4.57 10.18
N GLY A 220 -11.64 3.76 11.21
CA GLY A 220 -10.52 3.90 12.15
C GLY A 220 -10.48 5.30 12.78
N GLN A 221 -9.37 6.00 12.56
CA GLN A 221 -9.16 7.39 13.01
C GLN A 221 -9.31 8.41 11.87
N SER A 222 -9.68 7.98 10.67
CA SER A 222 -9.96 8.86 9.55
C SER A 222 -11.26 9.63 9.77
N GLY A 223 -11.20 10.94 9.55
CA GLY A 223 -12.37 11.80 9.63
C GLY A 223 -13.36 11.58 8.50
N GLY A 224 -14.51 12.24 8.56
CA GLY A 224 -15.55 12.17 7.53
C GLY A 224 -16.60 11.09 7.81
N SER A 225 -17.27 10.62 6.76
CA SER A 225 -18.36 9.67 6.87
C SER A 225 -18.39 8.72 5.68
N THR A 226 -18.55 7.45 5.96
CA THR A 226 -18.70 6.37 4.97
C THR A 226 -19.99 6.50 4.15
N THR A 227 -21.04 7.10 4.72
CA THR A 227 -22.37 7.18 4.09
C THR A 227 -22.50 8.33 3.10
N THR A 228 -21.60 9.31 3.15
CA THR A 228 -21.64 10.49 2.28
C THR A 228 -20.52 10.55 1.26
N ALA A 229 -19.49 9.70 1.40
CA ALA A 229 -18.38 9.63 0.46
C ALA A 229 -18.87 9.20 -0.94
N THR A 230 -18.37 9.82 -1.98
CA THR A 230 -18.58 9.43 -3.38
C THR A 230 -17.23 9.18 -4.03
N THR A 231 -17.20 8.41 -5.14
CA THR A 231 -15.97 8.14 -5.89
C THR A 231 -15.20 9.42 -6.22
N ALA A 232 -15.88 10.48 -6.65
CA ALA A 232 -15.25 11.77 -6.92
C ALA A 232 -14.64 12.43 -5.67
N MET A 233 -15.29 12.29 -4.50
CA MET A 233 -14.74 12.82 -3.25
C MET A 233 -13.46 12.11 -2.82
N LEU A 234 -13.34 10.81 -3.12
CA LEU A 234 -12.16 10.00 -2.79
C LEU A 234 -10.91 10.44 -3.59
N VAL A 235 -11.08 11.06 -4.74
CA VAL A 235 -9.96 11.64 -5.52
C VAL A 235 -9.17 12.64 -4.67
N SER A 236 -9.86 13.48 -3.87
CA SER A 236 -9.20 14.45 -3.01
C SER A 236 -8.40 13.78 -1.86
N ASP A 237 -8.81 12.57 -1.42
CA ASP A 237 -8.07 11.81 -0.42
C ASP A 237 -6.78 11.23 -1.00
N VAL A 238 -6.83 10.72 -2.23
CA VAL A 238 -5.64 10.28 -2.95
C VAL A 238 -4.68 11.44 -3.19
N GLN A 239 -5.18 12.61 -3.59
CA GLN A 239 -4.35 13.81 -3.75
C GLN A 239 -3.70 14.25 -2.44
N ALA A 240 -4.41 14.16 -1.32
CA ALA A 240 -3.84 14.42 0.01
C ALA A 240 -2.72 13.42 0.35
N GLY A 241 -2.91 12.13 0.07
CA GLY A 241 -1.89 11.09 0.24
C GLY A 241 -0.66 11.31 -0.64
N LEU A 242 -0.86 11.68 -1.91
CA LEU A 242 0.23 12.06 -2.82
C LEU A 242 1.02 13.27 -2.30
N ASN A 243 0.32 14.30 -1.80
CA ASN A 243 0.96 15.49 -1.24
C ASN A 243 1.70 15.19 0.07
N PHE A 244 1.16 14.30 0.90
CA PHE A 244 1.86 13.81 2.08
C PHE A 244 3.16 13.10 1.68
N LEU A 245 3.15 12.19 0.71
CA LEU A 245 4.36 11.53 0.23
C LEU A 245 5.37 12.52 -0.38
N ARG A 246 4.90 13.55 -1.10
CA ARG A 246 5.77 14.63 -1.64
C ARG A 246 6.49 15.42 -0.55
N SER A 247 5.94 15.49 0.64
CA SER A 247 6.55 16.19 1.78
C SER A 247 7.62 15.38 2.51
N ARG A 248 7.80 14.09 2.17
CA ARG A 248 8.69 13.16 2.85
C ARG A 248 10.09 13.16 2.20
N LEU A 249 11.13 13.41 2.98
CA LEU A 249 12.51 13.48 2.47
C LEU A 249 13.03 12.13 1.97
N GLU A 250 12.54 11.04 2.53
CA GLU A 250 12.88 9.68 2.13
C GLU A 250 12.19 9.22 0.83
N VAL A 251 11.30 10.05 0.26
CA VAL A 251 10.54 9.73 -0.96
C VAL A 251 11.10 10.45 -2.17
N ASN A 252 11.26 9.72 -3.27
CA ASN A 252 11.59 10.30 -4.56
C ASN A 252 10.33 10.92 -5.19
N ILE A 253 10.23 12.25 -5.16
CA ILE A 253 9.05 12.99 -5.62
C ILE A 253 8.70 12.77 -7.10
N SER A 254 9.67 12.41 -7.95
CA SER A 254 9.42 12.12 -9.36
C SER A 254 8.92 10.68 -9.61
N ARG A 255 8.82 9.85 -8.57
CA ARG A 255 8.45 8.44 -8.66
C ARG A 255 7.37 8.06 -7.64
N ILE A 256 6.37 8.93 -7.49
CA ILE A 256 5.21 8.68 -6.64
C ILE A 256 4.04 8.25 -7.51
N GLY A 257 3.55 7.01 -7.32
CA GLY A 257 2.41 6.47 -8.05
C GLY A 257 1.21 6.21 -7.14
N VAL A 258 0.13 5.71 -7.77
CA VAL A 258 -1.05 5.22 -7.08
C VAL A 258 -1.33 3.80 -7.55
N ILE A 259 -1.65 2.92 -6.61
CA ILE A 259 -2.16 1.57 -6.89
C ILE A 259 -3.55 1.49 -6.28
N GLY A 260 -4.57 1.37 -7.12
CA GLY A 260 -5.96 1.27 -6.67
C GLY A 260 -6.55 -0.10 -6.98
N HIS A 261 -7.45 -0.57 -6.12
CA HIS A 261 -8.20 -1.81 -6.28
C HIS A 261 -9.68 -1.50 -6.51
N GLY A 262 -10.33 -2.15 -7.48
CA GLY A 262 -11.75 -1.97 -7.78
C GLY A 262 -12.15 -0.51 -8.01
N GLU A 263 -13.04 0.06 -7.17
CA GLU A 263 -13.37 1.49 -7.20
C GLU A 263 -12.14 2.36 -6.98
N GLY A 264 -11.21 1.96 -6.10
CA GLY A 264 -9.96 2.68 -5.88
C GLY A 264 -9.09 2.76 -7.12
N ALA A 265 -9.19 1.81 -8.05
CA ALA A 265 -8.51 1.90 -9.34
C ALA A 265 -9.13 3.00 -10.22
N ASN A 266 -10.45 3.17 -10.20
CA ASN A 266 -11.10 4.29 -10.89
C ASN A 266 -10.73 5.63 -10.24
N VAL A 267 -10.71 5.69 -8.90
CA VAL A 267 -10.24 6.88 -8.16
C VAL A 267 -8.79 7.22 -8.53
N ALA A 268 -7.91 6.23 -8.66
CA ALA A 268 -6.52 6.41 -9.07
C ALA A 268 -6.40 6.99 -10.51
N LEU A 269 -7.23 6.49 -11.43
CA LEU A 269 -7.30 7.00 -12.80
C LEU A 269 -7.82 8.44 -12.84
N LEU A 270 -8.87 8.77 -12.09
CA LEU A 270 -9.37 10.14 -11.96
C LEU A 270 -8.31 11.07 -11.35
N ALA A 271 -7.59 10.61 -10.30
CA ALA A 271 -6.50 11.37 -9.71
C ALA A 271 -5.35 11.64 -10.69
N ALA A 272 -5.18 10.80 -11.71
CA ALA A 272 -4.19 11.01 -12.76
C ALA A 272 -4.59 12.07 -13.79
N GLY A 273 -5.86 12.46 -13.85
CA GLY A 273 -6.35 13.60 -14.63
C GLY A 273 -6.24 14.96 -13.91
N GLU A 274 -5.95 14.96 -12.60
CA GLU A 274 -5.83 16.17 -11.80
C GLU A 274 -4.56 16.98 -12.12
N PRO A 275 -4.51 18.29 -11.81
CA PRO A 275 -3.35 19.16 -12.11
C PRO A 275 -2.01 18.70 -11.51
N LEU A 276 -2.05 17.94 -10.41
CA LEU A 276 -0.86 17.35 -9.78
C LEU A 276 -0.94 15.82 -9.82
N PRO A 277 -0.78 15.21 -11.03
CA PRO A 277 -0.99 13.78 -11.20
C PRO A 277 0.11 12.94 -10.51
N PRO A 278 -0.15 11.66 -10.24
CA PRO A 278 0.89 10.71 -9.91
C PRO A 278 1.82 10.47 -11.11
N ALA A 279 3.04 9.99 -10.84
CA ALA A 279 3.98 9.62 -11.89
C ALA A 279 3.53 8.37 -12.68
N PHE A 280 2.67 7.54 -12.10
CA PHE A 280 2.11 6.34 -12.72
C PHE A 280 0.90 5.83 -11.94
N VAL A 281 0.08 5.00 -12.59
CA VAL A 281 -1.05 4.32 -11.98
C VAL A 281 -0.94 2.80 -12.20
N VAL A 282 -1.29 2.02 -11.17
CA VAL A 282 -1.58 0.59 -11.29
C VAL A 282 -3.04 0.37 -10.91
N SER A 283 -3.83 -0.08 -11.86
CA SER A 283 -5.24 -0.42 -11.71
C SER A 283 -5.37 -1.93 -11.48
N LEU A 284 -5.81 -2.32 -10.29
CA LEU A 284 -6.10 -3.69 -9.91
C LEU A 284 -7.60 -3.90 -10.00
N ALA A 285 -8.07 -4.67 -10.98
CA ALA A 285 -9.49 -4.97 -11.20
C ALA A 285 -10.40 -3.73 -11.28
N GLY A 286 -9.92 -2.65 -11.89
CA GLY A 286 -10.69 -1.41 -12.07
C GLY A 286 -11.94 -1.62 -12.92
N TYR A 287 -12.98 -0.84 -12.63
CA TYR A 287 -14.26 -0.94 -13.33
C TYR A 287 -14.22 -0.17 -14.65
N GLY A 288 -14.57 -0.88 -15.73
CA GLY A 288 -14.63 -0.34 -17.09
C GLY A 288 -16.06 -0.28 -17.66
N LEU A 289 -17.06 -0.47 -16.82
CA LEU A 289 -18.49 -0.31 -17.14
C LEU A 289 -19.08 0.77 -16.23
N THR A 290 -20.23 1.33 -16.61
CA THR A 290 -20.94 2.25 -15.71
C THR A 290 -21.25 1.56 -14.38
N GLY A 291 -21.41 2.34 -13.30
CA GLY A 291 -21.65 1.77 -11.99
C GLY A 291 -22.91 0.88 -11.94
N GLU A 292 -23.98 1.27 -12.63
CA GLU A 292 -25.18 0.42 -12.77
C GLU A 292 -24.85 -0.91 -13.46
N GLN A 293 -24.17 -0.86 -14.60
CA GLN A 293 -23.79 -2.06 -15.35
C GLN A 293 -22.86 -2.96 -14.54
N THR A 294 -21.92 -2.37 -13.79
CA THR A 294 -20.99 -3.08 -12.91
C THR A 294 -21.76 -3.86 -11.84
N LEU A 295 -22.65 -3.21 -11.10
CA LEU A 295 -23.43 -3.86 -10.04
C LEU A 295 -24.37 -4.96 -10.58
N LEU A 296 -24.97 -4.73 -11.74
CA LEU A 296 -25.82 -5.75 -12.41
C LEU A 296 -24.97 -6.94 -12.87
N GLN A 297 -23.79 -6.70 -13.45
CA GLN A 297 -22.87 -7.75 -13.86
C GLN A 297 -22.41 -8.60 -12.66
N GLN A 298 -22.02 -7.97 -11.56
CA GLN A 298 -21.64 -8.65 -10.31
C GLN A 298 -22.77 -9.54 -9.78
N GLN A 299 -24.01 -9.04 -9.77
CA GLN A 299 -25.16 -9.82 -9.34
C GLN A 299 -25.36 -11.06 -10.22
N VAL A 300 -25.36 -10.89 -11.54
CA VAL A 300 -25.51 -12.00 -12.50
C VAL A 300 -24.38 -13.02 -12.34
N ALA A 301 -23.14 -12.56 -12.24
CA ALA A 301 -21.98 -13.44 -12.09
C ALA A 301 -22.07 -14.29 -10.80
N ARG A 302 -22.42 -13.66 -9.66
CA ARG A 302 -22.62 -14.37 -8.38
C ARG A 302 -23.74 -15.40 -8.45
N GLN A 303 -24.88 -15.06 -9.06
CA GLN A 303 -26.01 -15.96 -9.19
C GLN A 303 -25.71 -17.16 -10.11
N ARG A 304 -24.98 -16.94 -11.20
CA ARG A 304 -24.50 -18.00 -12.09
C ARG A 304 -23.52 -18.93 -11.38
N ALA A 305 -22.60 -18.38 -10.58
CA ALA A 305 -21.67 -19.17 -9.77
C ALA A 305 -22.42 -20.04 -8.74
N GLN A 306 -23.56 -19.59 -8.22
CA GLN A 306 -24.48 -20.35 -7.38
C GLN A 306 -25.34 -21.37 -8.15
N LYS A 307 -25.17 -21.46 -9.48
CA LYS A 307 -25.93 -22.37 -10.37
C LYS A 307 -27.43 -22.15 -10.34
N LEU A 308 -27.89 -20.91 -10.14
CA LEU A 308 -29.31 -20.58 -10.24
C LEU A 308 -29.82 -20.75 -11.70
N ALA A 309 -31.08 -21.15 -11.85
CA ALA A 309 -31.69 -21.33 -13.18
C ALA A 309 -31.65 -20.01 -13.98
N PRO A 310 -31.40 -20.04 -15.30
CA PRO A 310 -31.28 -18.83 -16.13
C PRO A 310 -32.52 -17.89 -16.04
N LEU A 311 -33.73 -18.43 -15.95
CA LEU A 311 -34.93 -17.63 -15.77
C LEU A 311 -34.97 -16.88 -14.43
N VAL A 312 -34.44 -17.49 -13.36
CA VAL A 312 -34.32 -16.85 -12.03
C VAL A 312 -33.32 -15.70 -12.09
N VAL A 313 -32.17 -15.93 -12.72
CA VAL A 313 -31.13 -14.90 -12.91
C VAL A 313 -31.69 -13.72 -13.73
N GLN A 314 -32.38 -14.01 -14.83
CA GLN A 314 -32.99 -12.96 -15.68
C GLN A 314 -34.06 -12.16 -14.92
N ALA A 315 -34.96 -12.82 -14.18
CA ALA A 315 -35.97 -12.15 -13.39
C ALA A 315 -35.34 -11.26 -12.28
N ALA A 316 -34.25 -11.73 -11.63
CA ALA A 316 -33.56 -10.96 -10.63
C ALA A 316 -32.82 -9.75 -11.26
N TYR A 317 -32.25 -9.89 -12.44
CA TYR A 317 -31.65 -8.81 -13.21
C TYR A 317 -32.64 -7.67 -13.51
N GLU A 318 -33.82 -8.01 -14.06
CA GLU A 318 -34.85 -7.01 -14.42
C GLU A 318 -35.37 -6.28 -13.16
N ARG A 319 -35.60 -7.00 -12.07
CA ARG A 319 -36.00 -6.38 -10.78
C ARG A 319 -34.94 -5.42 -10.24
N GLN A 320 -33.68 -5.83 -10.26
CA GLN A 320 -32.57 -5.01 -9.77
C GLN A 320 -32.41 -3.75 -10.63
N ARG A 321 -32.49 -3.89 -11.94
CA ARG A 321 -32.47 -2.78 -12.90
C ARG A 321 -33.60 -1.78 -12.62
N THR A 322 -34.82 -2.28 -12.46
CA THR A 322 -35.99 -1.44 -12.11
C THR A 322 -35.75 -0.68 -10.80
N MET A 323 -35.18 -1.35 -9.80
CA MET A 323 -34.85 -0.71 -8.52
C MET A 323 -33.82 0.40 -8.71
N TYR A 324 -32.78 0.20 -9.52
CA TYR A 324 -31.76 1.21 -9.81
C TYR A 324 -32.35 2.42 -10.56
N ASP A 325 -33.24 2.18 -11.51
CA ASP A 325 -33.98 3.24 -12.19
C ASP A 325 -34.79 4.10 -11.20
N ILE A 326 -35.47 3.47 -10.26
CA ILE A 326 -36.24 4.17 -9.22
C ILE A 326 -35.27 5.00 -8.33
N ILE A 327 -34.14 4.44 -7.93
CA ILE A 327 -33.16 5.15 -7.11
C ILE A 327 -32.62 6.39 -7.83
N ARG A 328 -32.38 6.31 -9.14
CA ARG A 328 -31.88 7.44 -9.94
C ARG A 328 -32.94 8.52 -10.22
N GLN A 329 -34.17 8.11 -10.50
CA GLN A 329 -35.20 9.01 -11.02
C GLN A 329 -36.06 9.66 -9.94
N THR A 330 -36.06 9.14 -8.70
CA THR A 330 -36.89 9.64 -7.63
C THR A 330 -36.08 10.31 -6.51
N ASN A 331 -36.73 11.26 -5.82
CA ASN A 331 -36.13 11.86 -4.62
C ASN A 331 -36.04 10.86 -3.44
N ALA A 332 -35.19 11.13 -2.46
CA ALA A 332 -34.88 10.19 -1.38
C ALA A 332 -36.12 9.71 -0.57
N PRO A 333 -37.10 10.56 -0.15
CA PRO A 333 -38.26 10.10 0.60
C PRO A 333 -39.18 9.14 -0.19
N GLN A 334 -39.39 9.41 -1.48
CA GLN A 334 -40.21 8.57 -2.33
C GLN A 334 -39.51 7.24 -2.64
N SER A 335 -38.21 7.28 -2.97
CA SER A 335 -37.41 6.08 -3.22
C SER A 335 -37.44 5.14 -2.02
N LEU A 336 -37.33 5.66 -0.79
CA LEU A 336 -37.29 4.84 0.42
C LEU A 336 -38.52 3.94 0.55
N ALA A 337 -39.70 4.49 0.38
CA ALA A 337 -40.94 3.72 0.48
C ALA A 337 -41.07 2.67 -0.63
N ILE A 338 -40.73 3.04 -1.88
CA ILE A 338 -40.81 2.15 -3.01
C ILE A 338 -39.82 1.01 -2.89
N VAL A 339 -38.53 1.31 -2.65
CA VAL A 339 -37.50 0.29 -2.51
C VAL A 339 -37.76 -0.63 -1.33
N ALA A 340 -38.22 -0.12 -0.18
CA ALA A 340 -38.61 -0.95 0.95
C ALA A 340 -39.75 -1.92 0.61
N ASN A 341 -40.76 -1.48 -0.18
CA ASN A 341 -41.82 -2.35 -0.63
C ASN A 341 -41.33 -3.40 -1.63
N MET A 342 -40.42 -3.06 -2.55
CA MET A 342 -39.80 -4.02 -3.46
C MET A 342 -39.03 -5.11 -2.70
N LEU A 343 -38.23 -4.74 -1.72
CA LEU A 343 -37.52 -5.69 -0.88
C LEU A 343 -38.44 -6.65 -0.14
N ARG A 344 -39.61 -6.17 0.30
CA ARG A 344 -40.63 -7.02 0.95
C ARG A 344 -41.34 -7.93 -0.05
N GLN A 345 -41.53 -7.52 -1.28
CA GLN A 345 -42.05 -8.37 -2.33
C GLN A 345 -41.09 -9.51 -2.68
N ASP A 346 -39.79 -9.23 -2.70
CA ASP A 346 -38.76 -10.24 -2.93
C ASP A 346 -38.58 -11.19 -1.73
N GLN A 347 -38.85 -10.70 -0.52
CA GLN A 347 -38.77 -11.45 0.73
C GLN A 347 -40.04 -11.26 1.57
N PRO A 348 -41.09 -12.05 1.33
CA PRO A 348 -42.40 -11.85 1.97
C PRO A 348 -42.40 -11.88 3.49
N GLY A 349 -41.39 -12.48 4.11
CA GLY A 349 -41.20 -12.53 5.56
C GLY A 349 -40.40 -11.36 6.16
N LEU A 350 -39.93 -10.43 5.31
CA LEU A 350 -39.07 -9.32 5.77
C LEU A 350 -39.88 -8.30 6.57
N ASP A 351 -39.45 -8.05 7.80
CA ASP A 351 -40.06 -7.04 8.66
C ASP A 351 -40.04 -5.64 8.02
N PRO A 352 -41.14 -4.86 8.12
CA PRO A 352 -41.24 -3.54 7.50
C PRO A 352 -40.12 -2.57 7.92
N GLN A 353 -39.68 -2.61 9.18
CA GLN A 353 -38.60 -1.73 9.67
C GLN A 353 -37.23 -2.19 9.16
N ALA A 354 -37.01 -3.50 9.11
CA ALA A 354 -35.81 -4.08 8.49
C ALA A 354 -35.73 -3.76 7.00
N ALA A 355 -36.87 -3.85 6.27
CA ALA A 355 -36.95 -3.45 4.86
C ALA A 355 -36.61 -1.97 4.65
N ARG A 356 -37.13 -1.07 5.49
CA ARG A 356 -36.79 0.36 5.42
C ARG A 356 -35.34 0.62 5.71
N LYS A 357 -34.75 -0.07 6.70
CA LYS A 357 -33.31 0.06 7.02
C LYS A 357 -32.45 -0.42 5.83
N ALA A 358 -32.77 -1.56 5.24
CA ALA A 358 -32.08 -2.07 4.05
C ALA A 358 -32.23 -1.11 2.86
N ALA A 359 -33.44 -0.58 2.61
CA ALA A 359 -33.68 0.41 1.57
C ALA A 359 -32.85 1.69 1.79
N ALA A 360 -32.72 2.16 3.04
CA ALA A 360 -31.92 3.33 3.36
C ALA A 360 -30.44 3.12 3.03
N GLN A 361 -29.91 1.90 3.20
CA GLN A 361 -28.53 1.55 2.82
C GLN A 361 -28.32 1.60 1.30
N LEU A 362 -29.33 1.26 0.52
CA LEU A 362 -29.31 1.35 -0.95
C LEU A 362 -29.53 2.78 -1.49
N LEU A 363 -29.83 3.73 -0.63
CA LEU A 363 -30.14 5.12 -1.00
C LEU A 363 -29.09 6.12 -0.53
N THR A 364 -27.91 5.64 -0.12
CA THR A 364 -26.81 6.50 0.30
C THR A 364 -26.36 7.43 -0.84
N PRO A 365 -25.78 8.58 -0.56
CA PRO A 365 -25.17 9.45 -1.56
C PRO A 365 -24.17 8.71 -2.46
N TRP A 366 -23.36 7.81 -1.89
CA TRP A 366 -22.46 6.97 -2.66
C TRP A 366 -23.21 6.11 -3.67
N GLN A 367 -24.23 5.35 -3.26
CA GLN A 367 -24.96 4.45 -4.15
C GLN A 367 -25.61 5.21 -5.33
N ARG A 368 -26.21 6.38 -5.04
CA ARG A 368 -26.80 7.23 -6.09
C ARG A 368 -25.76 7.76 -7.07
N TYR A 369 -24.62 8.20 -6.55
CA TYR A 369 -23.51 8.66 -7.37
C TYR A 369 -22.96 7.52 -8.22
N PHE A 370 -22.67 6.37 -7.58
CA PHE A 370 -22.06 5.22 -8.26
C PHE A 370 -22.95 4.67 -9.39
N LEU A 371 -24.26 4.58 -9.19
CA LEU A 371 -25.18 4.17 -10.25
C LEU A 371 -25.13 5.06 -11.52
N ALA A 372 -24.81 6.33 -11.35
CA ALA A 372 -24.68 7.28 -12.45
C ALA A 372 -23.21 7.43 -12.92
N PHE A 373 -22.26 6.86 -12.19
CA PHE A 373 -20.84 6.99 -12.49
C PHE A 373 -20.49 6.27 -13.79
N ASP A 374 -19.83 6.98 -14.68
CA ASP A 374 -19.23 6.44 -15.90
C ASP A 374 -17.71 6.54 -15.80
N PRO A 375 -17.00 5.42 -15.67
CA PRO A 375 -15.55 5.41 -15.54
C PRO A 375 -14.81 5.85 -16.81
N MET A 376 -15.48 5.95 -17.95
CA MET A 376 -14.85 6.38 -19.21
C MET A 376 -14.73 7.89 -19.32
N VAL A 377 -15.49 8.64 -18.53
CA VAL A 377 -15.42 10.11 -18.54
C VAL A 377 -14.07 10.55 -17.99
N GLU A 378 -13.40 11.47 -18.67
CA GLU A 378 -12.13 12.06 -18.29
C GLU A 378 -10.89 11.16 -18.39
N LEU A 379 -10.99 9.92 -18.90
CA LEU A 379 -9.82 9.06 -19.11
C LEU A 379 -8.83 9.60 -20.15
N ASP A 380 -9.27 10.46 -21.03
CA ASP A 380 -8.42 11.17 -21.99
C ASP A 380 -7.44 12.17 -21.32
N GLN A 381 -7.72 12.56 -20.08
CA GLN A 381 -6.83 13.40 -19.26
C GLN A 381 -5.67 12.60 -18.64
N VAL A 382 -5.72 11.28 -18.65
CA VAL A 382 -4.69 10.41 -18.07
C VAL A 382 -3.49 10.34 -18.98
N SER A 383 -2.44 11.09 -18.65
CA SER A 383 -1.21 11.18 -19.44
C SER A 383 -0.04 10.34 -18.92
N CYS A 384 -0.08 9.93 -17.65
CA CYS A 384 0.97 9.11 -17.04
C CYS A 384 0.90 7.63 -17.48
N PRO A 385 1.99 6.85 -17.36
CA PRO A 385 1.97 5.42 -17.59
C PRO A 385 0.95 4.70 -16.69
N VAL A 386 0.19 3.74 -17.28
CA VAL A 386 -0.80 2.95 -16.55
C VAL A 386 -0.57 1.45 -16.77
N LEU A 387 -0.58 0.69 -15.67
CA LEU A 387 -0.67 -0.76 -15.68
C LEU A 387 -2.08 -1.19 -15.29
N LEU A 388 -2.78 -1.87 -16.18
CA LEU A 388 -4.08 -2.47 -15.93
C LEU A 388 -3.91 -3.98 -15.66
N LEU A 389 -4.33 -4.45 -14.50
CA LEU A 389 -4.29 -5.87 -14.12
C LEU A 389 -5.67 -6.37 -13.73
N ASN A 390 -6.04 -7.53 -14.26
CA ASN A 390 -7.28 -8.22 -13.89
C ASN A 390 -7.07 -9.73 -13.85
N GLY A 391 -7.70 -10.39 -12.89
CA GLY A 391 -7.73 -11.84 -12.81
C GLY A 391 -8.72 -12.46 -13.79
N THR A 392 -8.41 -13.66 -14.34
CA THR A 392 -9.38 -14.37 -15.22
C THR A 392 -10.56 -14.96 -14.43
N ASP A 393 -10.38 -15.19 -13.13
CA ASP A 393 -11.39 -15.76 -12.24
C ASP A 393 -12.14 -14.68 -11.43
N ASP A 394 -11.99 -13.42 -11.85
CA ASP A 394 -12.67 -12.29 -11.25
C ASP A 394 -14.15 -12.27 -11.68
N LEU A 395 -15.04 -12.51 -10.70
CA LEU A 395 -16.50 -12.47 -10.90
C LEU A 395 -17.09 -11.07 -10.68
N GLU A 396 -16.35 -10.18 -10.03
CA GLU A 396 -16.83 -8.83 -9.69
C GLU A 396 -16.48 -7.80 -10.75
N ALA A 397 -15.29 -7.92 -11.34
CA ALA A 397 -14.83 -7.10 -12.45
C ALA A 397 -14.28 -8.00 -13.56
N SER A 398 -15.15 -8.67 -14.31
CA SER A 398 -14.75 -9.58 -15.39
C SER A 398 -13.70 -8.93 -16.30
N ALA A 399 -12.54 -9.57 -16.47
CA ALA A 399 -11.45 -9.07 -17.30
C ALA A 399 -11.89 -8.82 -18.76
N ASP A 400 -12.79 -9.65 -19.28
CA ASP A 400 -13.28 -9.52 -20.67
C ASP A 400 -14.13 -8.27 -20.88
N LEU A 401 -14.82 -7.80 -19.86
CA LEU A 401 -15.64 -6.60 -19.92
C LEU A 401 -14.87 -5.38 -19.45
N HIS A 402 -14.40 -5.39 -18.20
CA HIS A 402 -13.85 -4.20 -17.55
C HIS A 402 -12.44 -3.86 -18.03
N LEU A 403 -11.50 -4.83 -18.00
CA LEU A 403 -10.13 -4.59 -18.47
C LEU A 403 -10.11 -4.19 -19.94
N THR A 404 -10.90 -4.90 -20.79
CA THR A 404 -10.96 -4.62 -22.23
C THR A 404 -11.48 -3.22 -22.51
N ALA A 405 -12.51 -2.76 -21.78
CA ALA A 405 -13.08 -1.43 -21.95
C ALA A 405 -12.08 -0.34 -21.52
N LEU A 406 -11.48 -0.46 -20.33
CA LEU A 406 -10.45 0.47 -19.85
C LEU A 406 -9.23 0.53 -20.77
N GLU A 407 -8.74 -0.63 -21.22
CA GLU A 407 -7.60 -0.70 -22.13
C GLU A 407 -7.88 0.02 -23.45
N LYS A 408 -9.05 -0.22 -24.02
CA LYS A 408 -9.47 0.41 -25.29
C LYS A 408 -9.52 1.94 -25.16
N GLU A 409 -10.19 2.42 -24.11
CA GLU A 409 -10.38 3.85 -23.90
C GLU A 409 -9.06 4.56 -23.62
N LEU A 410 -8.29 4.08 -22.66
CA LEU A 410 -7.00 4.69 -22.31
C LEU A 410 -5.98 4.68 -23.47
N LYS A 411 -5.94 3.62 -24.27
CA LYS A 411 -5.06 3.54 -25.47
C LYS A 411 -5.45 4.51 -26.57
N SER A 412 -6.65 5.05 -26.55
CA SER A 412 -7.08 6.05 -27.55
C SER A 412 -6.33 7.39 -27.41
N SER A 413 -5.91 7.72 -26.19
CA SER A 413 -5.26 9.00 -25.85
C SER A 413 -3.85 8.84 -25.23
N ASN A 414 -3.50 7.65 -24.71
CA ASN A 414 -2.25 7.42 -23.97
C ASN A 414 -1.48 6.19 -24.49
N HIS A 415 -0.24 6.38 -24.93
CA HIS A 415 0.63 5.31 -25.42
C HIS A 415 1.35 4.54 -24.29
N GLY A 416 1.28 5.00 -23.06
CA GLY A 416 1.93 4.38 -21.90
C GLY A 416 1.10 3.27 -21.21
N ILE A 417 0.12 2.68 -21.88
CA ILE A 417 -0.81 1.71 -21.31
C ILE A 417 -0.30 0.28 -21.50
N THR A 418 -0.23 -0.44 -20.39
CA THR A 418 0.06 -1.88 -20.34
C THR A 418 -1.13 -2.59 -19.70
N ALA A 419 -1.71 -3.58 -20.37
CA ALA A 419 -2.79 -4.39 -19.83
C ALA A 419 -2.37 -5.86 -19.76
N LYS A 420 -2.69 -6.55 -18.64
CA LYS A 420 -2.41 -7.97 -18.45
C LYS A 420 -3.56 -8.68 -17.76
N ARG A 421 -3.95 -9.83 -18.28
CA ARG A 421 -4.83 -10.80 -17.62
C ARG A 421 -3.99 -11.77 -16.83
N LEU A 422 -4.40 -12.03 -15.59
CA LEU A 422 -3.70 -12.91 -14.65
C LEU A 422 -4.49 -14.24 -14.53
N PRO A 423 -3.98 -15.34 -15.11
CA PRO A 423 -4.67 -16.63 -15.07
C PRO A 423 -4.94 -17.11 -13.64
N GLY A 424 -6.16 -17.57 -13.35
CA GLY A 424 -6.55 -18.17 -12.07
C GLY A 424 -6.61 -17.21 -10.89
N VAL A 425 -6.47 -15.90 -11.11
CA VAL A 425 -6.53 -14.88 -10.08
C VAL A 425 -7.96 -14.35 -9.95
N ASN A 426 -8.47 -14.26 -8.73
CA ASN A 426 -9.80 -13.73 -8.43
C ASN A 426 -9.77 -12.20 -8.18
N HIS A 427 -10.92 -11.60 -7.85
CA HIS A 427 -11.06 -10.17 -7.59
C HIS A 427 -10.15 -9.67 -6.46
N LEU A 428 -9.99 -10.45 -5.40
CA LEU A 428 -9.11 -10.11 -4.27
C LEU A 428 -7.62 -10.37 -4.55
N PHE A 429 -7.26 -10.55 -5.79
CA PHE A 429 -5.88 -10.88 -6.20
C PHE A 429 -5.30 -12.11 -5.52
N GLN A 430 -6.16 -13.06 -5.15
CA GLN A 430 -5.75 -14.36 -4.64
C GLN A 430 -5.59 -15.34 -5.82
N PRO A 431 -4.56 -16.19 -5.82
CA PRO A 431 -4.43 -17.29 -6.80
C PRO A 431 -5.43 -18.41 -6.46
N ALA A 432 -5.46 -19.45 -7.28
CA ALA A 432 -6.23 -20.66 -6.99
C ALA A 432 -5.94 -21.19 -5.57
N LYS A 433 -6.94 -21.76 -4.91
CA LYS A 433 -6.81 -22.25 -3.52
C LYS A 433 -5.69 -23.28 -3.34
N THR A 434 -5.31 -23.97 -4.39
CA THR A 434 -4.17 -24.91 -4.40
C THR A 434 -2.81 -24.25 -4.22
N GLU A 435 -2.73 -22.95 -4.44
CA GLU A 435 -1.53 -22.13 -4.28
C GLU A 435 -1.50 -21.34 -2.96
N TRP A 436 -2.55 -21.47 -2.14
CA TRP A 436 -2.58 -20.88 -0.82
C TRP A 436 -1.51 -21.48 0.09
N VAL A 437 -1.07 -20.77 1.10
CA VAL A 437 -0.04 -21.26 2.02
C VAL A 437 -0.65 -21.97 3.21
N LEU A 438 -0.05 -23.10 3.60
CA LEU A 438 -0.43 -23.82 4.82
C LEU A 438 0.18 -23.10 6.02
N MET A 439 -0.66 -22.53 6.87
CA MET A 439 -0.26 -21.86 8.11
C MET A 439 -1.06 -22.42 9.27
N ASN A 440 -0.38 -22.93 10.30
CA ASN A 440 -1.01 -23.53 11.48
C ASN A 440 -2.05 -24.63 11.17
N GLY A 441 -1.83 -25.41 10.12
CA GLY A 441 -2.75 -26.49 9.69
C GLY A 441 -3.93 -26.02 8.84
N GLU A 442 -4.04 -24.72 8.52
CA GLU A 442 -5.07 -24.16 7.65
C GLU A 442 -4.48 -23.54 6.39
N MET A 443 -5.17 -23.70 5.27
CA MET A 443 -4.82 -23.02 4.02
C MET A 443 -5.25 -21.56 4.12
N LYS A 444 -4.28 -20.65 4.12
CA LYS A 444 -4.52 -19.20 4.19
C LYS A 444 -4.34 -18.55 2.81
N PRO A 445 -5.26 -17.63 2.44
CA PRO A 445 -5.14 -16.90 1.20
C PRO A 445 -3.89 -16.02 1.20
N VAL A 446 -3.30 -15.88 0.02
CA VAL A 446 -2.14 -15.01 -0.22
C VAL A 446 -2.43 -14.09 -1.39
N PHE A 447 -1.76 -12.94 -1.43
CA PHE A 447 -1.75 -12.12 -2.64
C PHE A 447 -0.99 -12.87 -3.74
N SER A 448 -1.54 -12.92 -4.95
CA SER A 448 -0.95 -13.66 -6.08
C SER A 448 0.51 -13.30 -6.30
N PRO A 449 1.45 -14.26 -6.20
CA PRO A 449 2.86 -14.03 -6.50
C PRO A 449 3.07 -13.52 -7.94
N LEU A 450 2.26 -14.02 -8.88
CA LEU A 450 2.28 -13.56 -10.26
C LEU A 450 1.94 -12.08 -10.37
N ALA A 451 0.87 -11.63 -9.68
CA ALA A 451 0.47 -10.23 -9.68
C ALA A 451 1.53 -9.33 -9.04
N GLN A 452 2.09 -9.76 -7.91
CA GLN A 452 3.17 -9.04 -7.22
C GLN A 452 4.37 -8.83 -8.14
N GLU A 453 4.79 -9.86 -8.85
CA GLU A 453 5.96 -9.80 -9.72
C GLU A 453 5.69 -8.93 -10.95
N VAL A 454 4.52 -9.03 -11.56
CA VAL A 454 4.12 -8.16 -12.68
C VAL A 454 4.15 -6.69 -12.28
N ILE A 455 3.62 -6.34 -11.11
CA ILE A 455 3.64 -4.95 -10.59
C ILE A 455 5.09 -4.49 -10.40
N ARG A 456 5.90 -5.29 -9.71
CA ARG A 456 7.31 -4.98 -9.43
C ARG A 456 8.12 -4.76 -10.71
N GLU A 457 8.03 -5.67 -11.66
CA GLU A 457 8.78 -5.61 -12.93
C GLU A 457 8.38 -4.38 -13.75
N TRP A 458 7.07 -4.11 -13.82
CA TRP A 458 6.59 -2.95 -14.55
C TRP A 458 7.04 -1.64 -13.90
N MET A 459 6.94 -1.50 -12.58
CA MET A 459 7.45 -0.33 -11.87
C MET A 459 8.97 -0.15 -12.03
N ALA A 460 9.75 -1.25 -12.03
CA ALA A 460 11.19 -1.21 -12.24
C ALA A 460 11.56 -0.79 -13.67
N SER A 461 10.75 -1.12 -14.67
CA SER A 461 10.99 -0.77 -16.07
C SER A 461 10.90 0.75 -16.33
N MET A 462 10.09 1.47 -15.54
CA MET A 462 9.95 2.92 -15.66
C MET A 462 11.20 3.69 -15.19
N GLY A 463 12.04 3.10 -14.38
CA GLY A 463 13.29 3.71 -13.91
C GLY A 463 14.48 3.60 -14.87
N LYS A 464 14.29 2.97 -16.03
CA LYS A 464 15.35 2.70 -17.02
C LYS A 464 15.24 3.59 -18.29
N LYS A 465 14.25 4.49 -18.31
CA LYS A 465 14.05 5.45 -19.43
C LYS A 465 14.59 6.82 -19.10
#